data_7a926c81d00617a77b63921cbb7d19bb
#
_entry.id   7a926c81d00617a77b63921cbb7d19bb
#
_cell.length_a   1.000
_cell.length_b   1.000
_cell.length_c   1.000
_cell.angle_alpha   90.00
_cell.angle_beta   90.00
_cell.angle_gamma   90.00
#
_symmetry.space_group_name_H-M   'P 1'
#
loop_
_entity.id
_entity.type
_entity.pdbx_description
1 polymer ?
#
loop_
_entity_poly.entity_id
_entity_poly.type
_entity_poly.pdbx_seq_one_letter_code
_entity_poly.pdbx_strand_id
1 'polypeptide(L)'
;ESEGIRQIRDRIRCGQCGATMLRHINSKRAIRESWTCSNADCGIRVRISDGELLRKITLLMNRVIANADLMLPHPKIKHRDSAVVLNLQQQISDEMEQERPSEERIATLLCEIAGQLYKETNAKTQIAAQIARKRVSLMKLQDAFNAAYFSELIDAVSLHVGGGVVLHTKTETDICESEEEPNGSPENSETDSFHN
;
A
#
# COMPACT_ATOMS: atom_id res chain seq x y z
N GLU A 1 6.01 -21.56 -19.19
CA GLU A 1 5.75 -20.77 -17.97
C GLU A 1 6.93 -20.94 -17.04
N SER A 2 7.55 -19.82 -16.62
CA SER A 2 8.67 -19.86 -15.69
C SER A 2 8.22 -20.27 -14.27
N GLU A 3 9.14 -20.82 -13.47
CA GLU A 3 8.84 -21.22 -12.09
C GLU A 3 8.32 -20.05 -11.26
N GLY A 4 8.93 -18.86 -11.40
CA GLY A 4 8.48 -17.67 -10.70
C GLY A 4 7.03 -17.29 -11.02
N ILE A 5 6.61 -17.38 -12.27
CA ILE A 5 5.21 -17.08 -12.66
C ILE A 5 4.25 -18.10 -12.06
N ARG A 6 4.59 -19.39 -12.01
CA ARG A 6 3.74 -20.41 -11.37
C ARG A 6 3.45 -20.10 -9.91
N GLN A 7 4.42 -19.49 -9.21
CA GLN A 7 4.30 -19.17 -7.79
C GLN A 7 3.48 -17.91 -7.51
N ILE A 8 3.35 -16.99 -8.49
CA ILE A 8 2.65 -15.72 -8.30
C ILE A 8 1.30 -15.63 -9.00
N ARG A 9 1.03 -16.46 -10.02
CA ARG A 9 -0.12 -16.29 -10.93
C ARG A 9 -1.47 -16.23 -10.22
N ASP A 10 -1.64 -16.99 -9.15
CA ASP A 10 -2.89 -17.03 -8.38
C ASP A 10 -3.08 -15.81 -7.46
N ARG A 11 -2.04 -14.98 -7.35
CA ARG A 11 -2.03 -13.73 -6.58
C ARG A 11 -2.07 -12.48 -7.45
N ILE A 12 -2.16 -12.64 -8.79
CA ILE A 12 -2.27 -11.50 -9.71
C ILE A 12 -3.72 -11.02 -9.75
N ARG A 13 -3.91 -9.74 -9.48
CA ARG A 13 -5.21 -9.06 -9.42
C ARG A 13 -5.30 -7.95 -10.47
N CYS A 14 -6.52 -7.66 -10.88
CA CYS A 14 -6.80 -6.51 -11.74
C CYS A 14 -6.73 -5.22 -10.92
N GLY A 15 -5.90 -4.27 -11.33
CA GLY A 15 -5.73 -2.99 -10.63
C GLY A 15 -6.97 -2.10 -10.66
N GLN A 16 -7.97 -2.41 -11.49
CA GLN A 16 -9.22 -1.64 -11.55
C GLN A 16 -10.34 -2.23 -10.71
N CYS A 17 -10.55 -3.55 -10.74
CA CYS A 17 -11.69 -4.17 -10.06
C CYS A 17 -11.31 -5.22 -9.00
N GLY A 18 -10.01 -5.50 -8.81
CA GLY A 18 -9.53 -6.46 -7.82
C GLY A 18 -9.72 -7.94 -8.18
N ALA A 19 -10.45 -8.26 -9.27
CA ALA A 19 -10.67 -9.64 -9.69
C ALA A 19 -9.35 -10.31 -10.12
N THR A 20 -9.30 -11.64 -10.07
CA THR A 20 -8.13 -12.41 -10.51
C THR A 20 -7.84 -12.17 -11.99
N MET A 21 -6.58 -12.12 -12.36
CA MET A 21 -6.17 -12.04 -13.76
C MET A 21 -5.75 -13.40 -14.30
N LEU A 22 -6.19 -13.69 -15.53
CA LEU A 22 -5.90 -14.93 -16.25
C LEU A 22 -4.76 -14.70 -17.24
N ARG A 23 -3.72 -15.52 -17.17
CA ARG A 23 -2.59 -15.46 -18.09
C ARG A 23 -2.90 -16.15 -19.40
N HIS A 24 -2.58 -15.49 -20.50
CA HIS A 24 -2.70 -16.00 -21.86
C HIS A 24 -1.37 -15.87 -22.60
N ILE A 25 -1.10 -16.81 -23.50
CA ILE A 25 0.07 -16.81 -24.40
C ILE A 25 -0.40 -16.71 -25.83
N ASN A 26 0.22 -15.81 -26.60
CA ASN A 26 0.02 -15.70 -28.03
C ASN A 26 1.37 -15.63 -28.75
N SER A 27 1.80 -16.75 -29.35
CA SER A 27 3.10 -16.90 -30.02
C SER A 27 3.28 -16.00 -31.24
N LYS A 28 2.19 -15.44 -31.82
CA LYS A 28 2.23 -14.57 -32.98
C LYS A 28 2.55 -13.09 -32.67
N ARG A 29 2.72 -12.75 -31.37
CA ARG A 29 2.96 -11.36 -30.96
C ARG A 29 4.37 -11.18 -30.41
N ALA A 30 4.90 -9.96 -30.49
CA ALA A 30 6.21 -9.61 -29.95
C ALA A 30 6.24 -9.83 -28.42
N ILE A 31 5.24 -9.31 -27.69
CA ILE A 31 5.00 -9.68 -26.29
C ILE A 31 3.96 -10.79 -26.31
N ARG A 32 4.40 -12.01 -26.02
CA ARG A 32 3.59 -13.23 -26.12
C ARG A 32 2.58 -13.35 -24.98
N GLU A 33 2.95 -12.87 -23.82
CA GLU A 33 2.18 -13.01 -22.58
C GLU A 33 1.21 -11.83 -22.43
N SER A 34 0.02 -12.15 -21.96
CA SER A 34 -0.97 -11.14 -21.57
C SER A 34 -1.81 -11.66 -20.40
N TRP A 35 -2.26 -10.74 -19.59
CA TRP A 35 -3.12 -10.98 -18.46
C TRP A 35 -4.48 -10.33 -18.70
N THR A 36 -5.56 -11.09 -18.60
CA THR A 36 -6.93 -10.62 -18.83
C THR A 36 -7.71 -10.74 -17.52
N CYS A 37 -8.45 -9.70 -17.18
CA CYS A 37 -9.34 -9.73 -16.02
C CYS A 37 -10.38 -10.84 -16.15
N SER A 38 -10.61 -11.61 -15.08
CA SER A 38 -11.62 -12.66 -15.03
C SER A 38 -13.05 -12.10 -14.93
N ASN A 39 -13.20 -10.83 -14.52
CA ASN A 39 -14.48 -10.14 -14.52
C ASN A 39 -14.82 -9.69 -15.94
N ALA A 40 -15.88 -10.26 -16.52
CA ALA A 40 -16.30 -9.96 -17.88
C ALA A 40 -16.68 -8.48 -18.11
N ASP A 41 -17.25 -7.83 -17.09
CA ASP A 41 -17.67 -6.43 -17.15
C ASP A 41 -16.48 -5.45 -17.10
N CYS A 42 -15.32 -5.90 -16.62
CA CYS A 42 -14.12 -5.07 -16.53
C CYS A 42 -13.32 -5.01 -17.84
N GLY A 43 -13.20 -6.12 -18.57
CA GLY A 43 -12.56 -6.22 -19.87
C GLY A 43 -11.08 -5.86 -19.96
N ILE A 44 -10.40 -5.56 -18.85
CA ILE A 44 -8.99 -5.13 -18.84
C ILE A 44 -8.09 -6.27 -19.28
N ARG A 45 -7.16 -5.93 -20.18
CA ARG A 45 -6.05 -6.78 -20.61
C ARG A 45 -4.74 -6.01 -20.51
N VAL A 46 -3.77 -6.59 -19.82
CA VAL A 46 -2.40 -6.07 -19.69
C VAL A 46 -1.46 -6.98 -20.47
N ARG A 47 -0.58 -6.39 -21.31
CA ARG A 47 0.48 -7.11 -22.02
C ARG A 47 1.80 -6.80 -21.35
N ILE A 48 2.38 -7.81 -20.77
CA ILE A 48 3.68 -7.73 -20.10
C ILE A 48 4.33 -9.11 -20.21
N SER A 49 5.62 -9.17 -20.52
CA SER A 49 6.34 -10.44 -20.55
C SER A 49 6.55 -10.95 -19.12
N ASP A 50 6.65 -12.28 -18.98
CA ASP A 50 6.92 -12.91 -17.69
C ASP A 50 8.20 -12.36 -17.03
N GLY A 51 9.26 -12.19 -17.84
CA GLY A 51 10.54 -11.65 -17.36
C GLY A 51 10.40 -10.22 -16.85
N GLU A 52 9.68 -9.37 -17.59
CA GLU A 52 9.45 -7.98 -17.19
C GLU A 52 8.58 -7.88 -15.92
N LEU A 53 7.55 -8.70 -15.81
CA LEU A 53 6.72 -8.75 -14.61
C LEU A 53 7.53 -9.15 -13.38
N LEU A 54 8.31 -10.22 -13.48
CA LEU A 54 9.15 -10.68 -12.36
C LEU A 54 10.24 -9.65 -12.01
N ARG A 55 10.82 -8.97 -13.02
CA ARG A 55 11.78 -7.89 -12.80
C ARG A 55 11.16 -6.72 -12.02
N LYS A 56 9.98 -6.26 -12.41
CA LYS A 56 9.25 -5.19 -11.72
C LYS A 56 8.92 -5.58 -10.27
N ILE A 57 8.43 -6.79 -10.05
CA ILE A 57 8.17 -7.31 -8.71
C ILE A 57 9.47 -7.32 -7.88
N THR A 58 10.57 -7.79 -8.45
CA THR A 58 11.88 -7.82 -7.77
C THR A 58 12.36 -6.42 -7.37
N LEU A 59 12.21 -5.43 -8.27
CA LEU A 59 12.57 -4.04 -7.98
C LEU A 59 11.75 -3.46 -6.83
N LEU A 60 10.44 -3.69 -6.83
CA LEU A 60 9.56 -3.23 -5.75
C LEU A 60 9.87 -3.93 -4.43
N MET A 61 10.16 -5.23 -4.45
CA MET A 61 10.61 -5.97 -3.26
C MET A 61 11.95 -5.43 -2.74
N ASN A 62 12.90 -5.13 -3.63
CA ASN A 62 14.18 -4.54 -3.25
C ASN A 62 14.00 -3.15 -2.64
N ARG A 63 13.04 -2.36 -3.12
CA ARG A 63 12.68 -1.08 -2.49
C ARG A 63 12.21 -1.26 -1.06
N VAL A 64 11.38 -2.28 -0.79
CA VAL A 64 10.96 -2.63 0.57
C VAL A 64 12.15 -3.09 1.42
N ILE A 65 13.04 -3.90 0.87
CA ILE A 65 14.25 -4.39 1.57
C ILE A 65 15.19 -3.23 1.90
N ALA A 66 15.36 -2.28 0.99
CA ALA A 66 16.18 -1.09 1.20
C ALA A 66 15.55 -0.13 2.23
N ASN A 67 14.23 -0.09 2.31
CA ASN A 67 13.49 0.74 3.26
C ASN A 67 12.39 -0.08 3.94
N ALA A 68 12.74 -0.76 5.02
CA ALA A 68 11.83 -1.63 5.77
C ALA A 68 10.65 -0.87 6.42
N ASP A 69 10.73 0.46 6.54
CA ASP A 69 9.64 1.28 7.08
C ASP A 69 8.42 1.30 6.15
N LEU A 70 8.58 0.96 4.87
CA LEU A 70 7.48 0.76 3.92
C LEU A 70 6.54 -0.39 4.32
N MET A 71 6.97 -1.28 5.22
CA MET A 71 6.12 -2.32 5.80
C MET A 71 5.22 -1.81 6.92
N LEU A 72 5.44 -0.61 7.41
CA LEU A 72 4.59 -0.04 8.44
C LEU A 72 3.32 0.54 7.79
N PRO A 73 2.13 0.13 8.22
CA PRO A 73 0.91 0.72 7.72
C PRO A 73 0.94 2.21 8.05
N HIS A 74 0.77 3.03 7.02
CA HIS A 74 0.46 4.43 7.27
C HIS A 74 -0.83 4.46 8.09
N PRO A 75 -0.89 5.23 9.17
CA PRO A 75 -2.13 5.40 9.89
C PRO A 75 -3.13 5.95 8.86
N LYS A 76 -3.99 5.07 8.33
CA LYS A 76 -5.17 5.52 7.63
C LYS A 76 -5.97 6.23 8.70
N ILE A 77 -5.79 7.55 8.78
CA ILE A 77 -6.65 8.41 9.56
C ILE A 77 -8.03 8.27 8.90
N LYS A 78 -8.74 7.20 9.23
CA LYS A 78 -10.16 7.15 9.04
C LYS A 78 -10.72 8.12 10.08
N HIS A 79 -10.77 9.40 9.72
CA HIS A 79 -11.53 10.41 10.46
C HIS A 79 -13.05 10.12 10.34
N ARG A 80 -13.43 8.94 10.74
CA ARG A 80 -14.77 8.61 11.17
C ARG A 80 -14.60 8.04 12.55
N ASP A 81 -14.66 8.94 13.52
CA ASP A 81 -14.87 8.51 14.89
C ASP A 81 -16.06 7.56 14.89
N SER A 82 -15.92 6.43 15.55
CA SER A 82 -17.04 5.50 15.65
C SER A 82 -18.23 6.20 16.33
N ALA A 83 -19.42 5.74 16.07
CA ALA A 83 -20.61 6.30 16.72
C ALA A 83 -20.49 6.32 18.24
N VAL A 84 -19.71 5.38 18.82
CA VAL A 84 -19.43 5.31 20.25
C VAL A 84 -18.52 6.47 20.68
N VAL A 85 -17.45 6.74 19.93
CA VAL A 85 -16.52 7.85 20.24
C VAL A 85 -17.23 9.19 20.09
N LEU A 86 -18.02 9.38 19.03
CA LEU A 86 -18.82 10.59 18.83
C LEU A 86 -19.82 10.83 19.99
N ASN A 87 -20.47 9.78 20.47
CA ASN A 87 -21.37 9.87 21.61
C ASN A 87 -20.65 10.26 22.91
N LEU A 88 -19.48 9.68 23.16
CA LEU A 88 -18.65 10.02 24.32
C LEU A 88 -18.13 11.46 24.25
N GLN A 89 -17.74 11.92 23.07
CA GLN A 89 -17.35 13.33 22.85
C GLN A 89 -18.51 14.28 23.13
N GLN A 90 -19.74 13.94 22.69
CA GLN A 90 -20.93 14.70 23.00
C GLN A 90 -21.18 14.78 24.52
N GLN A 91 -21.04 13.65 25.23
CA GLN A 91 -21.20 13.62 26.69
C GLN A 91 -20.20 14.51 27.40
N ILE A 92 -18.96 14.61 26.90
CA ILE A 92 -17.95 15.55 27.45
C ILE A 92 -18.40 16.99 27.20
N SER A 93 -18.87 17.30 25.98
CA SER A 93 -19.37 18.63 25.67
C SER A 93 -20.53 19.04 26.58
N ASP A 94 -21.49 18.15 26.76
CA ASP A 94 -22.67 18.37 27.62
C ASP A 94 -22.27 18.58 29.10
N GLU A 95 -21.24 17.83 29.58
CA GLU A 95 -20.73 17.98 30.93
C GLU A 95 -19.99 19.31 31.12
N MET A 96 -19.22 19.75 30.09
CA MET A 96 -18.50 21.03 30.14
C MET A 96 -19.42 22.25 30.07
N GLU A 97 -20.64 22.12 29.56
CA GLU A 97 -21.65 23.19 29.50
C GLU A 97 -22.42 23.35 30.82
N GLN A 98 -22.25 22.48 31.80
CA GLN A 98 -22.89 22.60 33.09
C GLN A 98 -22.32 23.77 33.91
N GLU A 99 -23.11 24.37 34.80
CA GLU A 99 -22.65 25.45 35.69
C GLU A 99 -21.50 25.02 36.62
N ARG A 100 -21.40 23.70 36.89
CA ARG A 100 -20.34 23.09 37.71
C ARG A 100 -19.90 21.77 37.06
N PRO A 101 -19.01 21.81 36.09
CA PRO A 101 -18.51 20.61 35.44
C PRO A 101 -17.80 19.68 36.41
N SER A 102 -18.05 18.39 36.30
CA SER A 102 -17.34 17.37 37.10
C SER A 102 -16.05 16.95 36.40
N GLU A 103 -14.89 17.35 36.95
CA GLU A 103 -13.58 16.96 36.42
C GLU A 103 -13.40 15.44 36.44
N GLU A 104 -13.90 14.75 37.49
CA GLU A 104 -13.80 13.28 37.59
C GLU A 104 -14.60 12.59 36.47
N ARG A 105 -15.79 13.09 36.15
CA ARG A 105 -16.61 12.55 35.08
C ARG A 105 -15.97 12.80 33.72
N ILE A 106 -15.44 13.98 33.46
CA ILE A 106 -14.73 14.31 32.22
C ILE A 106 -13.50 13.40 32.06
N ALA A 107 -12.70 13.21 33.14
CA ALA A 107 -11.56 12.31 33.10
C ALA A 107 -11.96 10.86 32.80
N THR A 108 -13.07 10.38 33.38
CA THR A 108 -13.60 9.04 33.10
C THR A 108 -13.97 8.90 31.61
N LEU A 109 -14.72 9.85 31.05
CA LEU A 109 -15.12 9.84 29.63
C LEU A 109 -13.92 9.90 28.69
N LEU A 110 -12.89 10.68 29.04
CA LEU A 110 -11.62 10.72 28.28
C LEU A 110 -10.91 9.37 28.30
N CYS A 111 -10.87 8.68 29.44
CA CYS A 111 -10.32 7.33 29.54
C CYS A 111 -11.12 6.31 28.72
N GLU A 112 -12.45 6.44 28.69
CA GLU A 112 -13.31 5.58 27.85
C GLU A 112 -13.05 5.81 26.37
N ILE A 113 -12.94 7.07 25.90
CA ILE A 113 -12.56 7.40 24.54
C ILE A 113 -11.20 6.80 24.18
N ALA A 114 -10.20 6.99 25.03
CA ALA A 114 -8.86 6.45 24.81
C ALA A 114 -8.89 4.91 24.72
N GLY A 115 -9.65 4.24 25.59
CA GLY A 115 -9.85 2.79 25.56
C GLY A 115 -10.56 2.31 24.30
N GLN A 116 -11.54 3.06 23.79
CA GLN A 116 -12.25 2.73 22.56
C GLN A 116 -11.36 2.93 21.34
N LEU A 117 -10.67 4.05 21.23
CA LEU A 117 -9.70 4.33 20.16
C LEU A 117 -8.59 3.28 20.13
N TYR A 118 -8.10 2.85 21.32
CA TYR A 118 -7.11 1.77 21.41
C TYR A 118 -7.65 0.42 20.88
N LYS A 119 -8.90 0.08 21.17
CA LYS A 119 -9.54 -1.14 20.65
C LYS A 119 -9.74 -1.07 19.13
N GLU A 120 -10.07 0.10 18.61
CA GLU A 120 -10.28 0.35 17.18
C GLU A 120 -8.95 0.43 16.41
N THR A 121 -7.88 0.87 17.09
CA THR A 121 -6.52 0.79 16.55
C THR A 121 -6.10 -0.67 16.48
N ASN A 122 -5.91 -1.19 15.28
CA ASN A 122 -5.65 -2.61 15.06
C ASN A 122 -4.27 -3.01 15.59
N ALA A 123 -4.14 -3.16 16.89
CA ALA A 123 -2.87 -3.47 17.58
C ALA A 123 -2.19 -4.73 16.99
N LYS A 124 -2.98 -5.71 16.53
CA LYS A 124 -2.46 -6.92 15.88
C LYS A 124 -1.76 -6.60 14.56
N THR A 125 -2.34 -5.72 13.75
CA THR A 125 -1.74 -5.29 12.46
C THR A 125 -0.45 -4.52 12.72
N GLN A 126 -0.39 -3.65 13.73
CA GLN A 126 0.81 -2.92 14.09
C GLN A 126 1.94 -3.84 14.57
N ILE A 127 1.62 -4.81 15.44
CA ILE A 127 2.61 -5.80 15.91
C ILE A 127 3.12 -6.64 14.73
N ALA A 128 2.22 -7.12 13.85
CA ALA A 128 2.59 -7.87 12.66
C ALA A 128 3.51 -7.05 11.74
N ALA A 129 3.21 -5.76 11.55
CA ALA A 129 4.02 -4.85 10.76
C ALA A 129 5.42 -4.63 11.35
N GLN A 130 5.55 -4.47 12.67
CA GLN A 130 6.84 -4.36 13.34
C GLN A 130 7.68 -5.64 13.19
N ILE A 131 7.05 -6.80 13.31
CA ILE A 131 7.71 -8.09 13.08
C ILE A 131 8.17 -8.20 11.62
N ALA A 132 7.30 -7.85 10.66
CA ALA A 132 7.64 -7.87 9.24
C ALA A 132 8.79 -6.90 8.92
N ARG A 133 8.75 -5.67 9.44
CA ARG A 133 9.83 -4.68 9.32
C ARG A 133 11.16 -5.24 9.80
N LYS A 134 11.20 -5.87 10.98
CA LYS A 134 12.42 -6.48 11.52
C LYS A 134 12.92 -7.63 10.65
N ARG A 135 12.04 -8.45 10.08
CA ARG A 135 12.44 -9.53 9.16
C ARG A 135 13.01 -8.98 7.87
N VAL A 136 12.34 -7.97 7.28
CA VAL A 136 12.80 -7.30 6.06
C VAL A 136 14.20 -6.69 6.25
N SER A 137 14.48 -6.06 7.39
CA SER A 137 15.80 -5.47 7.66
C SER A 137 16.95 -6.50 7.72
N LEU A 138 16.65 -7.79 7.79
CA LEU A 138 17.61 -8.88 7.73
C LEU A 138 17.74 -9.49 6.33
N MET A 139 16.88 -9.11 5.39
CA MET A 139 16.90 -9.61 4.01
C MET A 139 17.98 -8.91 3.19
N LYS A 140 18.44 -9.60 2.14
CA LYS A 140 19.42 -9.04 1.19
C LYS A 140 18.72 -8.65 -0.10
N LEU A 141 19.22 -7.62 -0.77
CA LEU A 141 18.78 -7.24 -2.11
C LEU A 141 18.92 -8.43 -3.07
N GLN A 142 17.99 -8.55 -4.00
CA GLN A 142 17.88 -9.66 -4.92
C GLN A 142 18.16 -9.19 -6.36
N ASP A 143 19.00 -9.93 -7.09
CA ASP A 143 19.25 -9.70 -8.52
C ASP A 143 18.17 -10.34 -9.41
N ALA A 144 17.46 -11.33 -8.87
CA ALA A 144 16.38 -12.03 -9.55
C ALA A 144 15.22 -12.32 -8.58
N PHE A 145 14.06 -12.66 -9.14
CA PHE A 145 12.85 -12.98 -8.35
C PHE A 145 13.11 -14.09 -7.33
N ASN A 146 12.81 -13.80 -6.08
CA ASN A 146 12.92 -14.73 -4.97
C ASN A 146 11.53 -15.08 -4.41
N ALA A 147 11.09 -16.29 -4.68
CA ALA A 147 9.77 -16.76 -4.30
C ALA A 147 9.57 -16.86 -2.79
N ALA A 148 10.61 -17.21 -2.03
CA ALA A 148 10.51 -17.28 -0.58
C ALA A 148 10.24 -15.91 0.02
N TYR A 149 10.98 -14.88 -0.40
CA TYR A 149 10.78 -13.50 0.04
C TYR A 149 9.41 -12.98 -0.41
N PHE A 150 9.04 -13.26 -1.67
CA PHE A 150 7.71 -12.91 -2.17
C PHE A 150 6.60 -13.52 -1.31
N SER A 151 6.67 -14.82 -1.04
CA SER A 151 5.67 -15.52 -0.24
C SER A 151 5.61 -15.05 1.22
N GLU A 152 6.73 -14.57 1.75
CA GLU A 152 6.80 -14.04 3.11
C GLU A 152 6.18 -12.65 3.23
N LEU A 153 6.43 -11.77 2.27
CA LEU A 153 6.10 -10.34 2.36
C LEU A 153 4.81 -9.95 1.65
N ILE A 154 4.52 -10.58 0.50
CA ILE A 154 3.49 -10.12 -0.44
C ILE A 154 2.26 -11.01 -0.35
N ASP A 155 1.09 -10.38 -0.29
CA ASP A 155 -0.21 -11.04 -0.37
C ASP A 155 -0.70 -11.14 -1.80
N ALA A 156 -0.71 -10.02 -2.53
CA ALA A 156 -1.18 -9.94 -3.90
C ALA A 156 -0.39 -8.93 -4.74
N VAL A 157 -0.54 -9.01 -6.04
CA VAL A 157 0.05 -8.10 -7.02
C VAL A 157 -1.06 -7.56 -7.92
N SER A 158 -1.26 -6.26 -7.97
CA SER A 158 -2.18 -5.64 -8.92
C SER A 158 -1.47 -5.22 -10.19
N LEU A 159 -2.06 -5.59 -11.34
CA LEU A 159 -1.63 -5.13 -12.65
C LEU A 159 -2.58 -4.04 -13.16
N HIS A 160 -2.01 -2.91 -13.49
CA HIS A 160 -2.72 -1.76 -14.04
C HIS A 160 -2.55 -1.67 -15.56
N VAL A 161 -3.46 -0.94 -16.21
CA VAL A 161 -3.35 -0.60 -17.63
C VAL A 161 -2.00 0.10 -17.85
N GLY A 162 -1.31 -0.27 -18.96
CA GLY A 162 0.04 0.22 -19.20
C GLY A 162 1.16 -0.60 -18.58
N GLY A 163 0.85 -1.65 -17.81
CA GLY A 163 1.85 -2.54 -17.21
C GLY A 163 2.41 -2.06 -15.88
N GLY A 164 1.75 -1.10 -15.22
CA GLY A 164 2.07 -0.70 -13.85
C GLY A 164 1.81 -1.83 -12.87
N VAL A 165 2.67 -1.97 -11.86
CA VAL A 165 2.63 -3.02 -10.84
C VAL A 165 2.52 -2.40 -9.47
N VAL A 166 1.59 -2.91 -8.65
CA VAL A 166 1.47 -2.58 -7.23
C VAL A 166 1.56 -3.86 -6.42
N LEU A 167 2.44 -3.89 -5.42
CA LEU A 167 2.53 -4.99 -4.47
C LEU A 167 1.67 -4.67 -3.25
N HIS A 168 0.76 -5.57 -2.92
CA HIS A 168 0.01 -5.55 -1.67
C HIS A 168 0.72 -6.42 -0.65
N THR A 169 1.22 -5.81 0.41
CA THR A 169 1.95 -6.54 1.44
C THR A 169 1.00 -7.20 2.44
N LYS A 170 1.48 -8.19 3.17
CA LYS A 170 0.75 -8.82 4.28
C LYS A 170 0.51 -7.89 5.47
N THR A 171 1.14 -6.73 5.48
CA THR A 171 0.95 -5.68 6.49
C THR A 171 -0.02 -4.59 6.04
N GLU A 172 -0.81 -4.87 4.99
CA GLU A 172 -1.82 -3.96 4.43
C GLU A 172 -1.24 -2.64 3.89
N THR A 173 0.02 -2.67 3.43
CA THR A 173 0.66 -1.54 2.75
C THR A 173 0.78 -1.82 1.25
N ASP A 174 0.64 -0.77 0.45
CA ASP A 174 0.75 -0.83 -1.01
C ASP A 174 2.08 -0.22 -1.45
N ILE A 175 2.84 -0.99 -2.24
CA ILE A 175 4.11 -0.56 -2.79
C ILE A 175 3.96 -0.41 -4.30
N CYS A 176 3.99 0.81 -4.77
CA CYS A 176 3.88 1.15 -6.19
C CYS A 176 5.24 1.59 -6.77
N GLU A 177 5.36 1.54 -8.10
CA GLU A 177 6.43 2.23 -8.80
C GLU A 177 6.30 3.71 -8.45
N SER A 178 7.35 4.35 -7.91
CA SER A 178 7.32 5.80 -7.67
C SER A 178 7.13 6.49 -9.01
N GLU A 179 6.14 7.34 -9.11
CA GLU A 179 6.21 8.44 -10.05
C GLU A 179 7.45 9.24 -9.62
N GLU A 180 8.46 9.33 -10.49
CA GLU A 180 9.49 10.34 -10.34
C GLU A 180 8.75 11.67 -10.34
N GLU A 181 8.75 12.37 -9.21
CA GLU A 181 8.33 13.76 -9.21
C GLU A 181 9.16 14.45 -10.29
N PRO A 182 8.55 15.14 -11.26
CA PRO A 182 9.30 15.93 -12.21
C PRO A 182 9.99 17.05 -11.43
N ASN A 183 11.23 16.79 -11.05
CA ASN A 183 12.11 17.76 -10.42
C ASN A 183 12.54 18.74 -11.50
N GLY A 184 11.94 19.92 -11.53
CA GLY A 184 12.27 20.93 -12.51
C GLY A 184 11.41 22.17 -12.42
N SER A 185 11.48 22.86 -11.30
CA SER A 185 11.23 24.31 -11.36
C SER A 185 12.40 24.95 -12.13
N PRO A 186 12.17 25.64 -13.24
CA PRO A 186 13.23 26.45 -13.83
C PRO A 186 13.50 27.62 -12.91
N GLU A 187 14.72 27.65 -12.37
CA GLU A 187 15.26 28.87 -11.78
C GLU A 187 15.20 29.99 -12.83
N ASN A 188 14.34 30.94 -12.59
CA ASN A 188 14.37 32.25 -13.27
C ASN A 188 15.66 32.94 -12.88
N SER A 189 16.67 32.84 -13.74
CA SER A 189 17.78 33.78 -13.75
C SER A 189 17.31 35.09 -14.35
N GLU A 190 16.82 35.98 -13.50
CA GLU A 190 16.77 37.41 -13.81
C GLU A 190 18.20 37.92 -13.93
N THR A 191 18.64 38.06 -15.16
CA THR A 191 19.81 38.90 -15.46
C THR A 191 19.34 40.32 -15.61
N ASP A 192 19.54 41.06 -14.55
CA ASP A 192 19.62 42.52 -14.60
C ASP A 192 20.71 42.95 -15.62
N SER A 193 20.31 43.64 -16.64
CA SER A 193 21.19 44.43 -17.50
C SER A 193 20.76 45.86 -17.48
N PHE A 194 21.25 46.57 -16.51
CA PHE A 194 21.43 48.02 -16.62
C PHE A 194 22.49 48.30 -17.68
N HIS A 195 22.13 49.04 -18.73
CA HIS A 195 23.09 49.95 -19.39
C HIS A 195 22.33 51.07 -20.13
N ASN A 196 22.60 52.29 -19.67
CA ASN A 196 22.63 53.63 -20.35
C ASN A 196 21.47 54.04 -21.23
#